data_a294f982874e3a7382162fea16798d10
#
_entry.id   a294f982874e3a7382162fea16798d10
#
_cell.length_a   1.000
_cell.length_b   1.000
_cell.length_c   1.000
_cell.angle_alpha   90.00
_cell.angle_beta   90.00
_cell.angle_gamma   90.00
#
_symmetry.space_group_name_H-M   'P 1'
#
loop_
_entity.id
_entity.type
_entity.pdbx_description
1 polymer ?
#
loop_
_entity_poly.entity_id
_entity_poly.type
_entity_poly.pdbx_seq_one_letter_code
_entity_poly.pdbx_strand_id
1 'polypeptide(L)'
;MVLISRFIRLIEGHAESLSLLWVETIRSNPLTAGYAKLPKQQLHDIVYSRFRRLGGWMEKNEGVDREIASEFIATGQERAASGIKVSEMVYSLMLERDLLWRYILDEGIVADGIDLNRAIEFSGRLNYFYDKAVYFAVVGHENYTGPTDADRDEGFFDSIFEGFKHWIVVQ
;
A
#
# COMPACT_ATOMS: atom_id res chain seq x y z
N MET A 1 -20.23 10.55 0.99
CA MET A 1 -20.08 9.12 0.70
C MET A 1 -20.02 8.79 -0.79
N VAL A 2 -20.86 9.35 -1.65
CA VAL A 2 -20.95 8.99 -3.09
C VAL A 2 -19.70 9.33 -3.92
N LEU A 3 -18.93 10.38 -3.62
CA LEU A 3 -17.78 10.80 -4.43
C LEU A 3 -16.45 10.16 -4.04
N ILE A 4 -16.25 9.79 -2.77
CA ILE A 4 -15.10 8.95 -2.38
C ILE A 4 -15.21 7.60 -3.06
N SER A 5 -16.41 7.03 -3.11
CA SER A 5 -16.67 5.79 -3.86
C SER A 5 -16.46 5.94 -5.38
N ARG A 6 -16.57 7.17 -5.93
CA ARG A 6 -16.22 7.45 -7.34
C ARG A 6 -14.71 7.38 -7.57
N PHE A 7 -13.90 7.99 -6.71
CA PHE A 7 -12.44 7.91 -6.80
C PHE A 7 -11.93 6.48 -6.66
N ILE A 8 -12.49 5.73 -5.71
CA ILE A 8 -12.18 4.31 -5.51
C ILE A 8 -12.53 3.50 -6.76
N ARG A 9 -13.74 3.65 -7.31
CA ARG A 9 -14.15 2.96 -8.55
C ARG A 9 -13.27 3.29 -9.74
N LEU A 10 -12.79 4.53 -9.85
CA LEU A 10 -11.85 4.91 -10.89
C LEU A 10 -10.53 4.16 -10.76
N ILE A 11 -9.95 4.12 -9.57
CA ILE A 11 -8.71 3.37 -9.31
C ILE A 11 -8.92 1.88 -9.57
N GLU A 12 -9.95 1.29 -9.00
CA GLU A 12 -10.26 -0.14 -9.17
C GLU A 12 -10.55 -0.51 -10.63
N GLY A 13 -11.25 0.38 -11.36
CA GLY A 13 -11.55 0.20 -12.78
C GLY A 13 -10.34 0.33 -13.71
N HIS A 14 -9.30 1.05 -13.28
CA HIS A 14 -8.05 1.25 -14.04
C HIS A 14 -6.85 0.56 -13.39
N ALA A 15 -7.11 -0.39 -12.49
CA ALA A 15 -6.06 -1.10 -11.76
C ALA A 15 -5.01 -1.74 -12.68
N GLU A 16 -5.41 -2.25 -13.85
CA GLU A 16 -4.49 -2.84 -14.82
C GLU A 16 -3.47 -1.83 -15.34
N SER A 17 -3.93 -0.71 -15.89
CA SER A 17 -3.04 0.31 -16.45
C SER A 17 -2.18 0.99 -15.38
N LEU A 18 -2.75 1.22 -14.20
CA LEU A 18 -2.02 1.79 -13.06
C LEU A 18 -0.93 0.83 -12.54
N SER A 19 -1.20 -0.46 -12.51
CA SER A 19 -0.23 -1.48 -12.11
C SER A 19 0.92 -1.60 -13.09
N LEU A 20 0.66 -1.58 -14.38
CA LEU A 20 1.68 -1.57 -15.43
C LEU A 20 2.58 -0.33 -15.30
N LEU A 21 1.98 0.84 -15.11
CA LEU A 21 2.73 2.09 -14.94
C LEU A 21 3.61 2.06 -13.70
N TRP A 22 3.10 1.55 -12.57
CA TRP A 22 3.90 1.40 -11.36
C TRP A 22 5.09 0.45 -11.56
N VAL A 23 4.87 -0.72 -12.18
CA VAL A 23 5.94 -1.69 -12.47
C VAL A 23 7.04 -1.06 -13.33
N GLU A 24 6.67 -0.32 -14.38
CA GLU A 24 7.66 0.39 -15.20
C GLU A 24 8.43 1.43 -14.39
N THR A 25 7.72 2.20 -13.57
CA THR A 25 8.32 3.26 -12.76
C THR A 25 9.33 2.70 -11.76
N ILE A 26 8.97 1.68 -10.97
CA ILE A 26 9.89 1.15 -9.96
C ILE A 26 11.07 0.39 -10.56
N ARG A 27 10.92 -0.22 -11.71
CA ARG A 27 12.01 -0.96 -12.38
C ARG A 27 13.01 -0.06 -13.09
N SER A 28 12.62 1.14 -13.46
CA SER A 28 13.48 2.13 -14.12
C SER A 28 14.04 3.20 -13.17
N ASN A 29 13.53 3.29 -11.94
CA ASN A 29 13.97 4.29 -10.98
C ASN A 29 15.24 3.85 -10.25
N PRO A 30 16.31 4.67 -10.21
CA PRO A 30 17.55 4.32 -9.53
C PRO A 30 17.38 4.15 -8.00
N LEU A 31 16.37 4.79 -7.39
CA LEU A 31 16.08 4.64 -5.95
C LEU A 31 15.36 3.33 -5.60
N THR A 32 14.98 2.55 -6.59
CA THR A 32 14.35 1.23 -6.45
C THR A 32 15.04 0.18 -7.33
N ALA A 33 16.33 0.32 -7.53
CA ALA A 33 17.13 -0.52 -8.45
C ALA A 33 17.03 -2.03 -8.14
N GLY A 34 16.87 -2.40 -6.86
CA GLY A 34 16.68 -3.77 -6.43
C GLY A 34 15.48 -4.45 -7.07
N TYR A 35 14.42 -3.71 -7.37
CA TYR A 35 13.20 -4.23 -8.01
C TYR A 35 13.40 -4.70 -9.45
N ALA A 36 14.48 -4.28 -10.12
CA ALA A 36 14.80 -4.76 -11.47
C ALA A 36 15.03 -6.28 -11.52
N LYS A 37 15.42 -6.90 -10.39
CA LYS A 37 15.66 -8.34 -10.27
C LYS A 37 14.36 -9.15 -10.19
N LEU A 38 13.26 -8.54 -9.73
CA LEU A 38 12.00 -9.24 -9.51
C LEU A 38 11.24 -9.42 -10.82
N PRO A 39 10.53 -10.55 -11.00
CA PRO A 39 9.69 -10.77 -12.16
C PRO A 39 8.62 -9.70 -12.31
N LYS A 40 8.47 -9.14 -13.50
CA LYS A 40 7.46 -8.10 -13.79
C LYS A 40 6.06 -8.58 -13.44
N GLN A 41 5.73 -9.82 -13.78
CA GLN A 41 4.40 -10.40 -13.54
C GLN A 41 4.09 -10.48 -12.05
N GLN A 42 5.04 -10.91 -11.23
CA GLN A 42 4.87 -10.97 -9.78
C GLN A 42 4.59 -9.58 -9.18
N LEU A 43 5.35 -8.57 -9.59
CA LEU A 43 5.15 -7.19 -9.15
C LEU A 43 3.79 -6.65 -9.59
N HIS A 44 3.41 -6.93 -10.84
CA HIS A 44 2.11 -6.54 -11.39
C HIS A 44 0.96 -7.16 -10.59
N ASP A 45 0.98 -8.46 -10.37
CA ASP A 45 -0.11 -9.18 -9.72
C ASP A 45 -0.34 -8.69 -8.28
N ILE A 46 0.74 -8.41 -7.55
CA ILE A 46 0.69 -7.88 -6.19
C ILE A 46 0.02 -6.51 -6.17
N VAL A 47 0.51 -5.57 -6.98
CA VAL A 47 -0.01 -4.20 -6.97
C VAL A 47 -1.41 -4.11 -7.60
N TYR A 48 -1.68 -4.91 -8.61
CA TYR A 48 -3.03 -5.04 -9.19
C TYR A 48 -4.05 -5.49 -8.14
N SER A 49 -3.73 -6.53 -7.39
CA SER A 49 -4.58 -7.01 -6.30
C SER A 49 -4.84 -5.92 -5.25
N ARG A 50 -3.82 -5.14 -4.89
CA ARG A 50 -3.95 -4.01 -3.96
C ARG A 50 -4.89 -2.93 -4.48
N PHE A 51 -4.70 -2.50 -5.73
CA PHE A 51 -5.55 -1.47 -6.33
C PHE A 51 -7.00 -1.92 -6.47
N ARG A 52 -7.24 -3.20 -6.75
CA ARG A 52 -8.59 -3.78 -6.80
C ARG A 52 -9.29 -3.88 -5.44
N ARG A 53 -8.54 -3.94 -4.34
CA ARG A 53 -9.07 -4.05 -2.97
C ARG A 53 -9.06 -2.74 -2.20
N LEU A 54 -8.58 -1.66 -2.82
CA LEU A 54 -8.33 -0.38 -2.13
C LEU A 54 -9.57 0.16 -1.41
N GLY A 55 -10.75 0.03 -2.03
CA GLY A 55 -12.00 0.51 -1.44
C GLY A 55 -12.33 -0.16 -0.11
N GLY A 56 -12.22 -1.49 -0.06
CA GLY A 56 -12.42 -2.25 1.17
C GLY A 56 -11.39 -1.89 2.25
N TRP A 57 -10.15 -1.67 1.86
CA TRP A 57 -9.06 -1.30 2.79
C TRP A 57 -9.13 0.14 3.30
N MET A 58 -9.89 1.00 2.64
CA MET A 58 -10.16 2.35 3.14
C MET A 58 -11.31 2.43 4.16
N GLU A 59 -11.98 1.32 4.43
CA GLU A 59 -12.97 1.23 5.51
C GLU A 59 -12.28 1.24 6.88
N LYS A 60 -12.89 1.90 7.85
CA LYS A 60 -12.34 1.99 9.21
C LYS A 60 -12.95 0.90 10.09
N ASN A 61 -12.32 -0.26 10.15
CA ASN A 61 -12.67 -1.32 11.10
C ASN A 61 -11.45 -2.22 11.42
N GLU A 62 -11.49 -2.86 12.58
CA GLU A 62 -10.38 -3.68 13.09
C GLU A 62 -10.04 -4.87 12.18
N GLY A 63 -11.05 -5.50 11.57
CA GLY A 63 -10.82 -6.63 10.66
C GLY A 63 -10.03 -6.21 9.42
N VAL A 64 -10.34 -5.04 8.86
CA VAL A 64 -9.60 -4.44 7.73
C VAL A 64 -8.17 -4.10 8.14
N ASP A 65 -7.98 -3.52 9.32
CA ASP A 65 -6.64 -3.18 9.80
C ASP A 65 -5.77 -4.43 10.01
N ARG A 66 -6.35 -5.54 10.47
CA ARG A 66 -5.65 -6.84 10.54
C ARG A 66 -5.27 -7.36 9.16
N GLU A 67 -6.15 -7.24 8.18
CA GLU A 67 -5.87 -7.67 6.80
C GLU A 67 -4.73 -6.84 6.19
N ILE A 68 -4.75 -5.53 6.37
CA ILE A 68 -3.69 -4.62 5.91
C ILE A 68 -2.37 -4.98 6.58
N ALA A 69 -2.36 -5.17 7.90
CA ALA A 69 -1.16 -5.55 8.64
C ALA A 69 -0.57 -6.87 8.12
N SER A 70 -1.39 -7.90 7.94
CA SER A 70 -0.96 -9.20 7.41
C SER A 70 -0.34 -9.07 6.01
N GLU A 71 -1.01 -8.37 5.10
CA GLU A 71 -0.54 -8.16 3.73
C GLU A 71 0.82 -7.45 3.68
N PHE A 72 0.98 -6.37 4.45
CA PHE A 72 2.19 -5.56 4.37
C PHE A 72 3.34 -6.10 5.22
N ILE A 73 3.09 -6.81 6.32
CA ILE A 73 4.12 -7.58 7.01
C ILE A 73 4.69 -8.65 6.06
N ALA A 74 3.83 -9.42 5.40
CA ALA A 74 4.25 -10.42 4.42
C ALA A 74 5.04 -9.79 3.26
N THR A 75 4.62 -8.62 2.78
CA THR A 75 5.36 -7.85 1.76
C THR A 75 6.76 -7.50 2.25
N GLY A 76 6.89 -6.99 3.46
CA GLY A 76 8.19 -6.65 4.05
C GLY A 76 9.12 -7.85 4.14
N GLN A 77 8.63 -8.96 4.64
CA GLN A 77 9.38 -10.23 4.72
C GLN A 77 9.83 -10.72 3.34
N GLU A 78 8.94 -10.70 2.36
CA GLU A 78 9.27 -11.11 0.99
C GLU A 78 10.34 -10.21 0.34
N ARG A 79 10.27 -8.89 0.58
CA ARG A 79 11.26 -7.94 0.06
C ARG A 79 12.62 -8.15 0.74
N ALA A 80 12.64 -8.39 2.04
CA ALA A 80 13.86 -8.74 2.77
C ALA A 80 14.48 -10.05 2.24
N ALA A 81 13.66 -11.09 2.05
CA ALA A 81 14.09 -12.37 1.46
C ALA A 81 14.68 -12.21 0.05
N SER A 82 14.16 -11.26 -0.72
CA SER A 82 14.63 -10.95 -2.07
C SER A 82 15.84 -10.01 -2.10
N GLY A 83 16.35 -9.59 -0.95
CA GLY A 83 17.49 -8.66 -0.84
C GLY A 83 17.18 -7.23 -1.27
N ILE A 84 15.91 -6.83 -1.25
CA ILE A 84 15.47 -5.46 -1.47
C ILE A 84 15.75 -4.67 -0.19
N LYS A 85 16.39 -3.51 -0.31
CA LYS A 85 16.65 -2.65 0.84
C LYS A 85 15.33 -2.07 1.38
N VAL A 86 15.27 -1.84 2.70
CA VAL A 86 14.10 -1.21 3.32
C VAL A 86 13.77 0.15 2.71
N SER A 87 14.78 0.95 2.38
CA SER A 87 14.59 2.26 1.72
C SER A 87 13.98 2.14 0.33
N GLU A 88 14.37 1.14 -0.45
CA GLU A 88 13.79 0.86 -1.78
C GLU A 88 12.33 0.43 -1.65
N MET A 89 12.03 -0.41 -0.67
CA MET A 89 10.66 -0.86 -0.38
C MET A 89 9.75 0.30 0.05
N VAL A 90 10.20 1.12 1.00
CA VAL A 90 9.46 2.30 1.45
C VAL A 90 9.20 3.25 0.28
N TYR A 91 10.23 3.52 -0.52
CA TYR A 91 10.08 4.40 -1.69
C TYR A 91 9.10 3.84 -2.72
N SER A 92 9.07 2.52 -2.93
CA SER A 92 8.10 1.88 -3.83
C SER A 92 6.65 2.09 -3.37
N LEU A 93 6.37 2.04 -2.07
CA LEU A 93 5.05 2.33 -1.50
C LEU A 93 4.67 3.81 -1.59
N MET A 94 5.66 4.71 -1.43
CA MET A 94 5.45 6.14 -1.68
C MET A 94 5.08 6.42 -3.14
N LEU A 95 5.72 5.72 -4.08
CA LEU A 95 5.40 5.81 -5.52
C LEU A 95 4.00 5.25 -5.83
N GLU A 96 3.56 4.17 -5.18
CA GLU A 96 2.18 3.67 -5.31
C GLU A 96 1.17 4.77 -4.94
N ARG A 97 1.34 5.37 -3.76
CA ARG A 97 0.47 6.46 -3.28
C ARG A 97 0.46 7.66 -4.21
N ASP A 98 1.64 8.11 -4.62
CA ASP A 98 1.80 9.29 -5.48
C ASP A 98 1.16 9.06 -6.86
N LEU A 99 1.33 7.89 -7.42
CA LEU A 99 0.72 7.49 -8.69
C LEU A 99 -0.81 7.52 -8.61
N LEU A 100 -1.41 6.97 -7.56
CA LEU A 100 -2.85 6.98 -7.37
C LEU A 100 -3.38 8.41 -7.20
N TRP A 101 -2.69 9.25 -6.42
CA TRP A 101 -3.09 10.62 -6.20
C TRP A 101 -3.01 11.46 -7.48
N ARG A 102 -1.92 11.34 -8.25
CA ARG A 102 -1.77 12.01 -9.54
C ARG A 102 -2.83 11.58 -10.54
N TYR A 103 -3.12 10.28 -10.59
CA TYR A 103 -4.18 9.77 -11.46
C TYR A 103 -5.53 10.44 -11.17
N ILE A 104 -5.90 10.58 -9.89
CA ILE A 104 -7.14 11.26 -9.48
C ILE A 104 -7.14 12.74 -9.90
N LEU A 105 -6.01 13.42 -9.78
CA LEU A 105 -5.89 14.82 -10.23
C LEU A 105 -5.97 14.95 -11.76
N ASP A 106 -5.29 14.07 -12.50
CA ASP A 106 -5.20 14.12 -13.96
C ASP A 106 -6.54 13.81 -14.66
N GLU A 107 -7.39 12.97 -14.05
CA GLU A 107 -8.74 12.69 -14.54
C GLU A 107 -9.68 13.92 -14.46
N GLY A 108 -9.20 15.06 -13.97
CA GLY A 108 -9.94 16.32 -13.96
C GLY A 108 -11.23 16.29 -13.13
N ILE A 109 -11.26 15.40 -12.10
CA ILE A 109 -12.45 15.21 -11.24
C ILE A 109 -12.66 16.39 -10.31
N VAL A 110 -11.61 17.16 -10.05
CA VAL A 110 -11.62 18.35 -9.20
C VAL A 110 -12.02 19.57 -10.03
N ALA A 111 -13.28 19.67 -10.39
CA ALA A 111 -13.79 20.75 -11.26
C ALA A 111 -14.44 21.90 -10.47
N ASP A 112 -14.92 21.63 -9.25
CA ASP A 112 -15.59 22.61 -8.39
C ASP A 112 -15.22 22.46 -6.91
N GLY A 113 -15.62 23.43 -6.07
CA GLY A 113 -15.23 23.47 -4.64
C GLY A 113 -15.73 22.28 -3.82
N ILE A 114 -16.80 21.62 -4.26
CA ILE A 114 -17.34 20.44 -3.58
C ILE A 114 -16.46 19.23 -3.87
N ASP A 115 -16.04 19.06 -5.10
CA ASP A 115 -15.13 17.99 -5.52
C ASP A 115 -13.75 18.16 -4.87
N LEU A 116 -13.27 19.38 -4.69
CA LEU A 116 -12.02 19.67 -4.00
C LEU A 116 -12.03 19.18 -2.55
N ASN A 117 -13.07 19.49 -1.77
CA ASN A 117 -13.17 19.04 -0.39
C ASN A 117 -13.13 17.51 -0.27
N ARG A 118 -13.76 16.82 -1.21
CA ARG A 118 -13.79 15.34 -1.25
C ARG A 118 -12.49 14.75 -1.76
N ALA A 119 -11.81 15.44 -2.66
CA ALA A 119 -10.46 15.06 -3.07
C ALA A 119 -9.49 15.17 -1.89
N ILE A 120 -9.60 16.22 -1.06
CA ILE A 120 -8.82 16.37 0.16
C ILE A 120 -9.14 15.24 1.18
N GLU A 121 -10.43 14.93 1.38
CA GLU A 121 -10.84 13.82 2.26
C GLU A 121 -10.29 12.48 1.75
N PHE A 122 -10.41 12.23 0.45
CA PHE A 122 -9.84 11.03 -0.17
C PHE A 122 -8.32 10.96 0.01
N SER A 123 -7.61 12.07 -0.23
CA SER A 123 -6.17 12.17 0.00
C SER A 123 -5.79 11.83 1.46
N GLY A 124 -6.55 12.35 2.42
CA GLY A 124 -6.35 12.03 3.83
C GLY A 124 -6.50 10.53 4.12
N ARG A 125 -7.52 9.89 3.57
CA ARG A 125 -7.72 8.44 3.73
C ARG A 125 -6.65 7.62 3.02
N LEU A 126 -6.24 8.04 1.82
CA LEU A 126 -5.16 7.40 1.06
C LEU A 126 -3.83 7.48 1.81
N ASN A 127 -3.49 8.66 2.36
CA ASN A 127 -2.31 8.84 3.17
C ASN A 127 -2.33 7.94 4.42
N TYR A 128 -3.44 7.93 5.15
CA TYR A 128 -3.61 7.08 6.34
C TYR A 128 -3.45 5.59 6.02
N PHE A 129 -3.99 5.13 4.89
CA PHE A 129 -3.79 3.75 4.42
C PHE A 129 -2.31 3.45 4.16
N TYR A 130 -1.62 4.32 3.40
CA TYR A 130 -0.20 4.09 3.09
C TYR A 130 0.74 4.27 4.28
N ASP A 131 0.40 5.10 5.27
CA ASP A 131 1.14 5.20 6.52
C ASP A 131 1.13 3.86 7.27
N LYS A 132 -0.02 3.19 7.35
CA LYS A 132 -0.14 1.83 7.89
C LYS A 132 0.65 0.83 7.04
N ALA A 133 0.49 0.88 5.73
CA ALA A 133 1.18 -0.02 4.80
C ALA A 133 2.70 0.06 4.95
N VAL A 134 3.25 1.26 4.99
CA VAL A 134 4.68 1.50 5.20
C VAL A 134 5.13 0.97 6.56
N TYR A 135 4.42 1.29 7.62
CA TYR A 135 4.76 0.83 8.96
C TYR A 135 4.84 -0.69 9.03
N PHE A 136 3.81 -1.40 8.61
CA PHE A 136 3.79 -2.86 8.66
C PHE A 136 4.80 -3.51 7.71
N ALA A 137 5.04 -2.92 6.54
CA ALA A 137 6.07 -3.41 5.63
C ALA A 137 7.48 -3.28 6.23
N VAL A 138 7.77 -2.16 6.90
CA VAL A 138 9.05 -1.97 7.61
C VAL A 138 9.19 -2.99 8.73
N VAL A 139 8.16 -3.19 9.55
CA VAL A 139 8.15 -4.19 10.62
C VAL A 139 8.42 -5.60 10.06
N GLY A 140 7.75 -5.97 8.98
CA GLY A 140 7.98 -7.26 8.32
C GLY A 140 9.40 -7.41 7.80
N HIS A 141 9.95 -6.37 7.19
CA HIS A 141 11.31 -6.37 6.66
C HIS A 141 12.37 -6.47 7.75
N GLU A 142 12.25 -5.69 8.84
CA GLU A 142 13.22 -5.67 9.93
C GLU A 142 13.25 -6.97 10.75
N ASN A 143 12.12 -7.66 10.83
CA ASN A 143 11.98 -8.88 11.61
C ASN A 143 12.13 -10.16 10.77
N TYR A 144 12.51 -10.07 9.51
CA TYR A 144 12.81 -11.22 8.68
C TYR A 144 14.13 -11.86 9.11
N THR A 145 14.11 -13.11 9.57
CA THR A 145 15.29 -13.87 10.02
C THR A 145 15.61 -15.10 9.16
N GLY A 146 14.87 -15.29 8.06
CA GLY A 146 15.12 -16.38 7.11
C GLY A 146 13.92 -17.31 6.88
N PRO A 147 14.05 -18.33 6.03
CA PRO A 147 12.94 -19.20 5.58
C PRO A 147 12.27 -20.04 6.66
N THR A 148 12.82 -20.11 7.87
CA THR A 148 12.32 -20.91 9.01
C THR A 148 11.29 -20.20 9.88
N ASP A 149 10.89 -18.98 9.53
CA ASP A 149 10.04 -18.13 10.38
C ASP A 149 8.52 -18.38 10.27
N ALA A 150 8.08 -19.32 9.44
CA ALA A 150 6.64 -19.57 9.24
C ALA A 150 5.88 -19.95 10.54
N ASP A 151 6.55 -20.50 11.54
CA ASP A 151 5.96 -20.89 12.84
C ASP A 151 5.99 -19.79 13.91
N ARG A 152 6.64 -18.65 13.66
CA ARG A 152 6.72 -17.52 14.61
C ARG A 152 5.58 -16.52 14.47
N ASP A 153 4.78 -16.63 13.44
CA ASP A 153 3.97 -15.52 12.90
C ASP A 153 2.80 -15.10 13.78
N GLU A 154 2.08 -15.99 14.46
CA GLU A 154 0.83 -15.58 15.15
C GLU A 154 1.11 -14.71 16.39
N GLY A 155 2.01 -15.09 17.26
CA GLY A 155 2.34 -14.32 18.48
C GLY A 155 3.03 -12.99 18.18
N PHE A 156 3.89 -12.97 17.17
CA PHE A 156 4.57 -11.75 16.70
C PHE A 156 3.58 -10.76 16.08
N PHE A 157 2.70 -11.23 15.20
CA PHE A 157 1.65 -10.45 14.59
C PHE A 157 0.72 -9.82 15.63
N ASP A 158 0.23 -10.63 16.59
CA ASP A 158 -0.67 -10.16 17.64
C ASP A 158 -0.01 -9.10 18.53
N SER A 159 1.27 -9.27 18.87
CA SER A 159 2.03 -8.27 19.66
C SER A 159 2.13 -6.92 18.94
N ILE A 160 2.46 -6.93 17.66
CA ILE A 160 2.54 -5.69 16.85
C ILE A 160 1.17 -5.06 16.70
N PHE A 161 0.14 -5.86 16.42
CA PHE A 161 -1.20 -5.37 16.20
C PHE A 161 -1.81 -4.77 17.48
N GLU A 162 -1.58 -5.35 18.65
CA GLU A 162 -2.00 -4.77 19.93
C GLU A 162 -1.35 -3.42 20.21
N GLY A 163 -0.06 -3.27 19.92
CA GLY A 163 0.63 -1.97 20.00
C GLY A 163 0.05 -0.93 19.05
N PHE A 164 -0.33 -1.34 17.84
CA PHE A 164 -0.91 -0.49 16.82
C PHE A 164 -2.33 -0.01 17.17
N LYS A 165 -3.11 -0.80 17.89
CA LYS A 165 -4.46 -0.40 18.36
C LYS A 165 -4.46 0.92 19.13
N HIS A 166 -3.43 1.19 19.91
CA HIS A 166 -3.31 2.44 20.67
C HIS A 166 -3.23 3.68 19.75
N TRP A 167 -2.67 3.55 18.56
CA TRP A 167 -2.59 4.64 17.59
C TRP A 167 -3.93 4.92 16.91
N ILE A 168 -4.76 3.90 16.70
CA ILE A 168 -6.09 4.02 16.06
C ILE A 168 -7.07 4.78 16.97
N VAL A 169 -6.93 4.66 18.29
CA VAL A 169 -7.87 5.25 19.29
C VAL A 169 -7.65 6.76 19.46
N VAL A 170 -6.51 7.31 19.04
CA VAL A 170 -6.13 8.73 19.26
C VAL A 170 -6.53 9.63 18.07
N GLN A 171 -7.10 9.08 17.01
CA GLN A 171 -7.61 9.82 15.84
C GLN A 171 -9.13 9.67 15.70
#